data_7b0cf1119a67ac9443cf0cc4240d6d64
#
_entry.id   7b0cf1119a67ac9443cf0cc4240d6d64
#
_cell.length_a   1.000
_cell.length_b   1.000
_cell.length_c   1.000
_cell.angle_alpha   90.00
_cell.angle_beta   90.00
_cell.angle_gamma   90.00
#
_symmetry.space_group_name_H-M   'P 1'
#
loop_
_entity.id
_entity.type
_entity.pdbx_description
1 polymer ?
#
loop_
_entity_poly.entity_id
_entity_poly.type
_entity_poly.pdbx_seq_one_letter_code
_entity_poly.pdbx_strand_id
1 'polypeptide(L)'
;MVETLYSNELICSYVDFKNTTDQHKFIFSFRGKMSHAVVKNLLSMAEKKIDALQEAETVKKKIFGVMINCLQTICTEAKEMGSSTDSIFLISKDSAGFTVFAGRNLLSRMAHKLSELIDEVNQLDRNSLLDLHKEKLKELQKLSESFTIDETILSLIEIAKRSGQRINYLIEETEADNVFFSIKIQIN
;
A
#
# COMPACT_ATOMS: atom_id res chain seq x y z
N MET A 1 16.23 3.32 22.49
CA MET A 1 17.36 3.28 21.52
C MET A 1 17.34 2.00 20.65
N VAL A 2 16.42 1.08 20.88
CA VAL A 2 16.27 -0.20 20.13
C VAL A 2 15.27 -0.07 18.98
N GLU A 3 14.23 0.80 19.12
CA GLU A 3 13.18 1.00 18.09
C GLU A 3 13.69 1.53 16.72
N THR A 4 14.85 2.19 16.72
CA THR A 4 15.40 2.76 15.48
C THR A 4 16.15 1.73 14.63
N LEU A 5 16.58 0.62 15.22
CA LEU A 5 17.37 -0.42 14.53
C LEU A 5 16.48 -1.32 13.66
N TYR A 6 15.34 -1.81 14.17
CA TYR A 6 14.47 -2.72 13.42
C TYR A 6 13.86 -2.09 12.16
N SER A 7 13.44 -0.83 12.26
CA SER A 7 12.89 -0.14 11.10
C SER A 7 13.97 0.25 10.07
N ASN A 8 15.24 0.32 10.47
CA ASN A 8 16.36 0.51 9.55
C ASN A 8 16.73 -0.80 8.84
N GLU A 9 16.66 -1.95 9.51
CA GLU A 9 16.90 -3.26 8.88
C GLU A 9 15.86 -3.58 7.82
N LEU A 10 14.58 -3.24 8.04
CA LEU A 10 13.52 -3.41 7.04
C LEU A 10 13.71 -2.51 5.81
N ILE A 11 14.12 -1.27 6.02
CA ILE A 11 14.51 -0.38 4.92
C ILE A 11 15.81 -0.90 4.30
N CYS A 12 16.76 -1.38 5.10
CA CYS A 12 18.00 -1.97 4.62
C CYS A 12 17.73 -3.28 3.85
N SER A 13 16.89 -4.20 4.33
CA SER A 13 16.57 -5.42 3.59
C SER A 13 15.84 -5.11 2.28
N TYR A 14 14.98 -4.10 2.25
CA TYR A 14 14.38 -3.61 1.01
C TYR A 14 15.37 -2.82 0.16
N VAL A 15 16.29 -2.08 0.75
CA VAL A 15 17.39 -1.35 0.08
C VAL A 15 18.52 -2.30 -0.28
N ASP A 16 18.85 -3.30 0.52
CA ASP A 16 19.85 -4.33 0.23
C ASP A 16 19.42 -5.30 -0.85
N PHE A 17 18.12 -5.58 -0.95
CA PHE A 17 17.55 -6.19 -2.15
C PHE A 17 17.82 -5.37 -3.42
N LYS A 18 18.11 -4.07 -3.28
CA LYS A 18 18.46 -3.15 -4.36
C LYS A 18 19.93 -3.05 -4.69
N ASN A 19 20.80 -3.20 -3.71
CA ASN A 19 22.25 -3.14 -3.93
C ASN A 19 22.78 -4.30 -4.76
N THR A 20 21.93 -5.32 -5.01
CA THR A 20 22.26 -6.42 -5.90
C THR A 20 22.03 -6.14 -7.38
N THR A 21 21.37 -5.03 -7.73
CA THR A 21 21.17 -4.66 -9.15
C THR A 21 21.18 -3.15 -9.31
N ASP A 22 22.15 -2.62 -10.06
CA ASP A 22 22.31 -1.22 -10.51
C ASP A 22 21.09 -0.65 -11.30
N GLN A 23 19.92 -1.31 -11.25
CA GLN A 23 18.80 -1.07 -12.16
C GLN A 23 17.59 -0.42 -11.51
N HIS A 24 17.54 -0.24 -10.19
CA HIS A 24 16.37 0.36 -9.52
C HIS A 24 16.51 1.85 -9.28
N LYS A 25 15.61 2.64 -9.88
CA LYS A 25 15.52 4.08 -9.63
C LYS A 25 14.41 4.40 -8.64
N PHE A 26 14.73 5.00 -7.51
CA PHE A 26 13.73 5.58 -6.61
C PHE A 26 13.12 6.83 -7.21
N ILE A 27 11.81 6.85 -7.28
CA ILE A 27 11.04 8.00 -7.74
C ILE A 27 10.60 8.84 -6.55
N PHE A 28 10.09 8.15 -5.52
CA PHE A 28 9.54 8.78 -4.33
C PHE A 28 9.68 7.84 -3.13
N SER A 29 10.03 8.38 -1.96
CA SER A 29 10.03 7.64 -0.71
C SER A 29 9.63 8.55 0.45
N PHE A 30 8.90 7.98 1.41
CA PHE A 30 8.49 8.63 2.65
C PHE A 30 8.57 7.64 3.81
N ARG A 31 9.04 8.13 4.94
CA ARG A 31 8.96 7.44 6.23
C ARG A 31 8.55 8.44 7.30
N GLY A 32 7.58 8.08 8.12
CA GLY A 32 7.11 8.88 9.24
C GLY A 32 5.66 8.62 9.58
N LYS A 33 5.14 9.45 10.48
CA LYS A 33 3.74 9.38 10.91
C LYS A 33 2.80 9.81 9.81
N MET A 34 1.81 8.98 9.50
CA MET A 34 0.79 9.28 8.51
C MET A 34 -0.41 9.97 9.18
N SER A 35 -0.62 11.23 8.84
CA SER A 35 -1.87 11.96 9.11
C SER A 35 -2.57 12.32 7.80
N HIS A 36 -3.83 12.69 7.84
CA HIS A 36 -4.55 13.15 6.64
C HIS A 36 -3.83 14.30 5.91
N ALA A 37 -3.26 15.24 6.65
CA ALA A 37 -2.49 16.34 6.07
C ALA A 37 -1.22 15.83 5.39
N VAL A 38 -0.51 14.87 6.01
CA VAL A 38 0.68 14.25 5.44
C VAL A 38 0.32 13.47 4.18
N VAL A 39 -0.73 12.65 4.20
CA VAL A 39 -1.19 11.91 3.02
C VAL A 39 -1.51 12.85 1.86
N LYS A 40 -2.25 13.94 2.10
CA LYS A 40 -2.56 14.93 1.07
C LYS A 40 -1.30 15.55 0.44
N ASN A 41 -0.32 15.90 1.27
CA ASN A 41 0.95 16.45 0.79
C ASN A 41 1.76 15.41 0.02
N LEU A 42 1.82 14.17 0.50
CA LEU A 42 2.48 13.06 -0.19
C LEU A 42 1.88 12.80 -1.57
N LEU A 43 0.54 12.78 -1.68
CA LEU A 43 -0.16 12.63 -2.95
C LEU A 43 0.24 13.73 -3.93
N SER A 44 0.21 15.00 -3.50
CA SER A 44 0.58 16.12 -4.37
C SER A 44 2.07 16.09 -4.80
N MET A 45 2.97 15.69 -3.90
CA MET A 45 4.39 15.57 -4.22
C MET A 45 4.67 14.40 -5.18
N ALA A 46 4.03 13.26 -4.94
CA ALA A 46 4.18 12.07 -5.77
C ALA A 46 3.59 12.30 -7.17
N GLU A 47 2.43 12.96 -7.26
CA GLU A 47 1.82 13.34 -8.54
C GLU A 47 2.81 14.12 -9.41
N LYS A 48 3.41 15.20 -8.87
CA LYS A 48 4.42 15.99 -9.58
C LYS A 48 5.62 15.15 -10.04
N LYS A 49 6.04 14.17 -9.22
CA LYS A 49 7.15 13.28 -9.58
C LYS A 49 6.75 12.28 -10.68
N ILE A 50 5.53 11.75 -10.61
CA ILE A 50 5.00 10.84 -11.63
C ILE A 50 4.77 11.57 -12.94
N ASP A 51 4.24 12.80 -12.91
CA ASP A 51 4.03 13.62 -14.10
C ASP A 51 5.33 13.96 -14.83
N ALA A 52 6.42 14.15 -14.07
CA ALA A 52 7.75 14.39 -14.63
C ALA A 52 8.38 13.14 -15.27
N LEU A 53 7.78 11.95 -15.14
CA LEU A 53 8.26 10.73 -15.79
C LEU A 53 7.97 10.79 -17.29
N GLN A 54 8.92 10.28 -18.09
CA GLN A 54 8.73 10.09 -19.54
C GLN A 54 7.97 8.79 -19.83
N GLU A 55 6.73 8.71 -19.31
CA GLU A 55 5.86 7.55 -19.41
C GLU A 55 4.52 7.93 -20.04
N ALA A 56 3.85 6.93 -20.61
CA ALA A 56 2.50 7.14 -21.14
C ALA A 56 1.52 7.54 -20.01
N GLU A 57 0.57 8.42 -20.32
CA GLU A 57 -0.43 8.89 -19.37
C GLU A 57 -1.25 7.75 -18.72
N THR A 58 -1.44 6.65 -19.45
CA THR A 58 -2.11 5.45 -18.92
C THR A 58 -1.32 4.80 -17.80
N VAL A 59 0.02 4.76 -17.92
CA VAL A 59 0.93 4.22 -16.90
C VAL A 59 0.96 5.14 -15.69
N LYS A 60 1.09 6.46 -15.89
CA LYS A 60 1.05 7.46 -14.80
C LYS A 60 -0.24 7.35 -13.99
N LYS A 61 -1.39 7.24 -14.66
CA LYS A 61 -2.71 7.05 -14.01
C LYS A 61 -2.80 5.74 -13.24
N LYS A 62 -2.21 4.65 -13.74
CA LYS A 62 -2.13 3.39 -13.00
C LYS A 62 -1.33 3.55 -11.72
N ILE A 63 -0.10 4.09 -11.81
CA ILE A 63 0.79 4.30 -10.66
C ILE A 63 0.09 5.16 -9.61
N PHE A 64 -0.48 6.30 -10.02
CA PHE A 64 -1.15 7.22 -9.11
C PHE A 64 -2.36 6.58 -8.43
N GLY A 65 -3.19 5.85 -9.20
CA GLY A 65 -4.35 5.15 -8.66
C GLY A 65 -3.98 4.03 -7.67
N VAL A 66 -2.95 3.25 -7.98
CA VAL A 66 -2.43 2.21 -7.04
C VAL A 66 -1.88 2.89 -5.79
N MET A 67 -1.11 3.97 -5.92
CA MET A 67 -0.56 4.73 -4.81
C MET A 67 -1.64 5.22 -3.85
N ILE A 68 -2.71 5.85 -4.36
CA ILE A 68 -3.84 6.34 -3.53
C ILE A 68 -4.43 5.19 -2.72
N ASN A 69 -4.74 4.08 -3.37
CA ASN A 69 -5.37 2.94 -2.70
C ASN A 69 -4.41 2.25 -1.70
N CYS A 70 -3.11 2.18 -1.98
CA CYS A 70 -2.11 1.71 -1.01
C CYS A 70 -2.06 2.61 0.23
N LEU A 71 -2.06 3.92 0.04
CA LEU A 71 -2.07 4.87 1.15
C LEU A 71 -3.38 4.76 1.95
N GLN A 72 -4.52 4.58 1.29
CA GLN A 72 -5.79 4.34 1.98
C GLN A 72 -5.75 3.04 2.78
N THR A 73 -5.36 1.92 2.18
CA THR A 73 -5.29 0.62 2.86
C THR A 73 -4.37 0.65 4.09
N ILE A 74 -3.20 1.27 3.98
CA ILE A 74 -2.20 1.27 5.05
C ILE A 74 -2.44 2.38 6.07
N CYS A 75 -3.06 3.52 5.69
CA CYS A 75 -3.15 4.69 6.56
C CYS A 75 -4.49 4.85 7.28
N THR A 76 -5.58 4.21 6.77
CA THR A 76 -6.95 4.44 7.29
C THR A 76 -7.17 3.83 8.68
N GLU A 77 -6.47 2.76 8.99
CA GLU A 77 -6.55 2.05 10.27
C GLU A 77 -5.94 2.83 11.47
N ALA A 78 -5.34 4.01 11.21
CA ALA A 78 -4.68 4.81 12.26
C ALA A 78 -5.61 5.34 13.36
N LYS A 79 -6.93 5.35 13.12
CA LYS A 79 -7.89 5.89 14.09
C LYS A 79 -8.13 4.97 15.29
N GLU A 80 -8.00 3.66 15.13
CA GLU A 80 -8.27 2.70 16.20
C GLU A 80 -7.06 2.42 17.10
N MET A 81 -5.85 2.74 16.65
CA MET A 81 -4.63 2.29 17.34
C MET A 81 -3.94 3.31 18.23
N GLY A 82 -4.45 4.52 18.41
CA GLY A 82 -3.88 5.50 19.37
C GLY A 82 -2.35 5.66 19.34
N SER A 83 -1.63 4.86 18.59
CA SER A 83 -0.19 4.81 18.52
C SER A 83 0.31 5.37 17.20
N SER A 84 1.14 6.34 17.33
CA SER A 84 1.90 7.06 16.35
C SER A 84 3.01 6.19 15.76
N THR A 85 2.65 5.15 15.01
CA THR A 85 3.63 4.29 14.37
C THR A 85 4.11 4.88 13.05
N ASP A 86 5.41 4.78 12.79
CA ASP A 86 5.98 5.17 11.51
C ASP A 86 5.44 4.26 10.40
N SER A 87 5.07 4.89 9.30
CA SER A 87 4.71 4.22 8.06
C SER A 87 5.80 4.45 7.02
N ILE A 88 5.96 3.50 6.13
CA ILE A 88 6.89 3.58 5.01
C ILE A 88 6.06 3.56 3.72
N PHE A 89 6.40 4.45 2.80
CA PHE A 89 5.82 4.47 1.47
C PHE A 89 6.92 4.72 0.43
N LEU A 90 6.88 3.98 -0.68
CA LEU A 90 7.93 4.07 -1.67
C LEU A 90 7.41 3.74 -3.08
N ILE A 91 7.88 4.48 -4.07
CA ILE A 91 7.72 4.19 -5.49
C ILE A 91 9.10 4.06 -6.11
N SER A 92 9.33 2.97 -6.82
CA SER A 92 10.56 2.74 -7.58
C SER A 92 10.26 2.24 -8.98
N LYS A 93 11.24 2.36 -9.88
CA LYS A 93 11.21 1.83 -11.24
C LYS A 93 12.43 0.95 -11.48
N ASP A 94 12.22 -0.18 -12.14
CA ASP A 94 13.25 -1.07 -12.64
C ASP A 94 12.96 -1.50 -14.08
N SER A 95 13.68 -2.49 -14.59
CA SER A 95 13.48 -3.06 -15.93
C SER A 95 12.13 -3.77 -16.09
N ALA A 96 11.51 -4.24 -15.00
CA ALA A 96 10.22 -4.92 -15.00
C ALA A 96 9.02 -3.95 -14.88
N GLY A 97 9.28 -2.65 -14.64
CA GLY A 97 8.24 -1.63 -14.49
C GLY A 97 8.33 -0.86 -13.18
N PHE A 98 7.18 -0.52 -12.61
CA PHE A 98 7.10 0.25 -11.38
C PHE A 98 6.71 -0.64 -10.20
N THR A 99 7.28 -0.34 -9.04
CA THR A 99 6.88 -0.97 -7.78
C THR A 99 6.36 0.10 -6.83
N VAL A 100 5.18 -0.13 -6.28
CA VAL A 100 4.62 0.62 -5.13
C VAL A 100 4.74 -0.26 -3.90
N PHE A 101 5.37 0.27 -2.86
CA PHE A 101 5.52 -0.38 -1.56
C PHE A 101 4.95 0.53 -0.47
N ALA A 102 4.16 -0.06 0.43
CA ALA A 102 3.63 0.62 1.59
C ALA A 102 3.62 -0.33 2.79
N GLY A 103 4.02 0.16 3.97
CA GLY A 103 4.04 -0.66 5.18
C GLY A 103 3.96 0.17 6.45
N ARG A 104 3.51 -0.47 7.53
CA ARG A 104 3.43 0.11 8.89
C ARG A 104 3.32 -0.97 9.95
N ASN A 105 3.52 -0.58 11.20
CA ASN A 105 3.21 -1.45 12.33
C ASN A 105 1.69 -1.54 12.54
N LEU A 106 1.20 -2.76 12.71
CA LEU A 106 -0.19 -3.11 13.01
C LEU A 106 -0.24 -4.09 14.18
N LEU A 107 -1.40 -4.18 14.84
CA LEU A 107 -1.69 -5.32 15.71
C LEU A 107 -1.74 -6.61 14.88
N SER A 108 -1.18 -7.70 15.39
CA SER A 108 -1.12 -8.98 14.70
C SER A 108 -2.48 -9.42 14.14
N ARG A 109 -3.55 -9.29 14.93
CA ARG A 109 -4.93 -9.62 14.53
C ARG A 109 -5.41 -8.83 13.31
N MET A 110 -4.98 -7.56 13.18
CA MET A 110 -5.37 -6.70 12.05
C MET A 110 -4.57 -7.05 10.80
N ALA A 111 -3.29 -7.35 10.96
CA ALA A 111 -2.45 -7.80 9.87
C ALA A 111 -2.95 -9.13 9.27
N HIS A 112 -3.35 -10.10 10.12
CA HIS A 112 -3.94 -11.35 9.65
C HIS A 112 -5.26 -11.12 8.89
N LYS A 113 -6.16 -10.30 9.43
CA LYS A 113 -7.39 -9.98 8.73
C LYS A 113 -7.14 -9.32 7.38
N LEU A 114 -6.17 -8.41 7.31
CA LEU A 114 -5.81 -7.75 6.06
C LEU A 114 -5.18 -8.74 5.06
N SER A 115 -4.36 -9.69 5.52
CA SER A 115 -3.80 -10.73 4.66
C SER A 115 -4.89 -11.66 4.09
N GLU A 116 -5.88 -12.05 4.90
CA GLU A 116 -7.04 -12.84 4.43
C GLU A 116 -7.79 -12.12 3.31
N LEU A 117 -8.09 -10.83 3.48
CA LEU A 117 -8.75 -10.01 2.44
C LEU A 117 -7.91 -9.90 1.16
N ILE A 118 -6.58 -9.77 1.29
CA ILE A 118 -5.68 -9.74 0.13
C ILE A 118 -5.70 -11.08 -0.59
N ASP A 119 -5.68 -12.19 0.15
CA ASP A 119 -5.71 -13.54 -0.42
C ASP A 119 -7.03 -13.79 -1.15
N GLU A 120 -8.17 -13.35 -0.60
CA GLU A 120 -9.46 -13.40 -1.28
C GLU A 120 -9.44 -12.62 -2.59
N VAL A 121 -8.98 -11.36 -2.57
CA VAL A 121 -8.88 -10.51 -3.77
C VAL A 121 -7.95 -11.12 -4.81
N ASN A 122 -6.83 -11.72 -4.38
CA ASN A 122 -5.85 -12.35 -5.27
C ASN A 122 -6.35 -13.63 -5.96
N GLN A 123 -7.41 -14.26 -5.43
CA GLN A 123 -8.03 -15.46 -6.04
C GLN A 123 -9.07 -15.12 -7.11
N LEU A 124 -9.53 -13.87 -7.16
CA LEU A 124 -10.58 -13.44 -8.07
C LEU A 124 -10.02 -13.13 -9.46
N ASP A 125 -10.75 -13.54 -10.49
CA ASP A 125 -10.50 -13.09 -11.84
C ASP A 125 -11.04 -11.65 -12.05
N ARG A 126 -10.76 -11.09 -13.23
CA ARG A 126 -11.14 -9.70 -13.55
C ARG A 126 -12.65 -9.46 -13.47
N ASN A 127 -13.48 -10.42 -13.88
CA ASN A 127 -14.93 -10.27 -13.89
C ASN A 127 -15.48 -10.34 -12.46
N SER A 128 -15.02 -11.30 -11.69
CA SER A 128 -15.35 -11.46 -10.27
C SER A 128 -14.94 -10.24 -9.44
N LEU A 129 -13.76 -9.63 -9.72
CA LEU A 129 -13.34 -8.37 -9.09
C LEU A 129 -14.28 -7.21 -9.44
N LEU A 130 -14.81 -7.14 -10.67
CA LEU A 130 -15.75 -6.10 -11.07
C LEU A 130 -17.10 -6.27 -10.39
N ASP A 131 -17.56 -7.49 -10.24
CA ASP A 131 -18.84 -7.77 -9.60
C ASP A 131 -18.78 -7.56 -8.09
N LEU A 132 -17.72 -8.02 -7.42
CA LEU A 132 -17.49 -7.73 -6.01
C LEU A 132 -17.38 -6.22 -5.74
N HIS A 133 -16.69 -5.47 -6.61
CA HIS A 133 -16.60 -4.02 -6.51
C HIS A 133 -17.96 -3.35 -6.54
N LYS A 134 -18.86 -3.76 -7.48
CA LYS A 134 -20.22 -3.23 -7.59
C LYS A 134 -21.07 -3.56 -6.36
N GLU A 135 -20.92 -4.77 -5.84
CA GLU A 135 -21.62 -5.24 -4.64
C GLU A 135 -21.21 -4.39 -3.43
N LYS A 136 -19.92 -4.26 -3.17
CA LYS A 136 -19.39 -3.48 -2.05
C LYS A 136 -19.75 -2.00 -2.14
N LEU A 137 -19.76 -1.40 -3.32
CA LEU A 137 -20.24 -0.03 -3.50
C LEU A 137 -21.71 0.14 -3.14
N LYS A 138 -22.57 -0.84 -3.48
CA LYS A 138 -23.99 -0.80 -3.10
C LYS A 138 -24.20 -0.96 -1.59
N GLU A 139 -23.37 -1.77 -0.94
CA GLU A 139 -23.40 -1.94 0.51
C GLU A 139 -23.02 -0.63 1.23
N LEU A 140 -21.95 0.01 0.84
CA LEU A 140 -21.52 1.31 1.40
C LEU A 140 -22.59 2.42 1.23
N GLN A 141 -23.32 2.43 0.12
CA GLN A 141 -24.39 3.41 -0.09
C GLN A 141 -25.59 3.21 0.86
N LYS A 142 -25.75 2.01 1.43
CA LYS A 142 -26.85 1.69 2.35
C LYS A 142 -26.49 1.91 3.82
N LEU A 143 -25.21 1.90 4.15
CA LEU A 143 -24.69 1.98 5.52
C LEU A 143 -24.20 3.41 5.80
N SER A 144 -24.96 4.17 6.59
CA SER A 144 -24.63 5.56 6.91
C SER A 144 -23.51 5.75 7.96
N GLU A 145 -23.00 4.71 8.62
CA GLU A 145 -22.11 4.89 9.78
C GLU A 145 -21.03 3.80 10.03
N SER A 146 -20.82 2.80 9.19
CA SER A 146 -19.79 1.76 9.44
C SER A 146 -18.65 1.80 8.43
N PHE A 147 -17.60 2.51 8.79
CA PHE A 147 -16.59 3.09 7.92
C PHE A 147 -15.25 2.34 7.93
N THR A 148 -15.04 1.08 7.85
CA THR A 148 -13.64 0.59 7.89
C THR A 148 -13.32 -0.61 6.99
N ILE A 149 -14.06 -1.71 7.08
CA ILE A 149 -13.70 -2.94 6.35
C ILE A 149 -14.05 -2.84 4.86
N ASP A 150 -15.21 -2.28 4.55
CA ASP A 150 -15.69 -2.18 3.17
C ASP A 150 -14.86 -1.21 2.32
N GLU A 151 -14.29 -0.17 2.92
CA GLU A 151 -13.36 0.72 2.22
C GLU A 151 -12.00 0.06 1.97
N THR A 152 -11.51 -0.72 2.91
CA THR A 152 -10.26 -1.45 2.75
C THR A 152 -10.38 -2.45 1.61
N ILE A 153 -11.45 -3.24 1.56
CA ILE A 153 -11.66 -4.22 0.48
C ILE A 153 -11.83 -3.53 -0.88
N LEU A 154 -12.53 -2.40 -0.95
CA LEU A 154 -12.63 -1.60 -2.19
C LEU A 154 -11.26 -1.10 -2.65
N SER A 155 -10.42 -0.62 -1.73
CA SER A 155 -9.06 -0.18 -2.06
C SER A 155 -8.22 -1.34 -2.59
N LEU A 156 -8.31 -2.54 -2.01
CA LEU A 156 -7.62 -3.74 -2.48
C LEU A 156 -8.10 -4.16 -3.87
N ILE A 157 -9.40 -4.16 -4.11
CA ILE A 157 -9.97 -4.45 -5.43
C ILE A 157 -9.48 -3.45 -6.47
N GLU A 158 -9.46 -2.15 -6.15
CA GLU A 158 -8.95 -1.12 -7.06
C GLU A 158 -7.45 -1.29 -7.34
N ILE A 159 -6.64 -1.68 -6.35
CA ILE A 159 -5.22 -2.01 -6.55
C ILE A 159 -5.08 -3.16 -7.56
N ALA A 160 -5.80 -4.28 -7.34
CA ALA A 160 -5.73 -5.46 -8.20
C ALA A 160 -6.20 -5.15 -9.64
N LYS A 161 -7.30 -4.41 -9.79
CA LYS A 161 -7.85 -4.00 -11.09
C LYS A 161 -6.89 -3.09 -11.87
N ARG A 162 -6.26 -2.13 -11.19
CA ARG A 162 -5.37 -1.14 -11.83
C ARG A 162 -4.01 -1.70 -12.16
N SER A 163 -3.42 -2.46 -11.26
CA SER A 163 -2.12 -3.11 -11.50
C SER A 163 -2.21 -4.25 -12.51
N GLY A 164 -3.32 -4.99 -12.49
CA GLY A 164 -3.47 -6.26 -13.20
C GLY A 164 -2.55 -7.36 -12.62
N GLN A 165 -2.04 -7.16 -11.40
CA GLN A 165 -1.09 -8.04 -10.73
C GLN A 165 -1.62 -8.44 -9.35
N ARG A 166 -1.09 -9.52 -8.81
CA ARG A 166 -1.35 -9.90 -7.42
C ARG A 166 -0.76 -8.88 -6.44
N ILE A 167 -1.44 -8.66 -5.34
CA ILE A 167 -0.96 -7.88 -4.22
C ILE A 167 -0.09 -8.81 -3.37
N ASN A 168 1.22 -8.55 -3.30
CA ASN A 168 2.11 -9.27 -2.41
C ASN A 168 2.11 -8.56 -1.06
N TYR A 169 2.15 -9.33 0.03
CA TYR A 169 2.28 -8.79 1.38
C TYR A 169 3.35 -9.54 2.18
N LEU A 170 3.83 -8.91 3.24
CA LEU A 170 4.74 -9.50 4.20
C LEU A 170 4.31 -9.08 5.61
N ILE A 171 4.36 -10.03 6.53
CA ILE A 171 4.12 -9.84 7.96
C ILE A 171 5.42 -10.19 8.67
N GLU A 172 6.02 -9.24 9.38
CA GLU A 172 7.24 -9.42 10.13
C GLU A 172 6.96 -9.14 11.61
N GLU A 173 7.30 -10.09 12.47
CA GLU A 173 7.11 -9.94 13.91
C GLU A 173 7.97 -8.80 14.45
N THR A 174 7.36 -7.99 15.29
CA THR A 174 8.04 -6.91 16.02
C THR A 174 7.87 -7.16 17.53
N GLU A 175 7.78 -6.12 18.34
CA GLU A 175 7.63 -6.29 19.79
C GLU A 175 6.16 -6.54 20.21
N ALA A 176 5.95 -7.42 21.17
CA ALA A 176 4.65 -7.79 21.75
C ALA A 176 3.65 -8.27 20.65
N ASP A 177 2.40 -7.80 20.67
CA ASP A 177 1.34 -8.19 19.72
C ASP A 177 1.37 -7.36 18.41
N ASN A 178 2.47 -6.69 18.12
CA ASN A 178 2.62 -5.87 16.92
C ASN A 178 3.45 -6.59 15.85
N VAL A 179 3.11 -6.34 14.61
CA VAL A 179 3.84 -6.80 13.44
C VAL A 179 4.06 -5.65 12.49
N PHE A 180 5.14 -5.67 11.73
CA PHE A 180 5.27 -4.79 10.58
C PHE A 180 4.60 -5.46 9.38
N PHE A 181 3.50 -4.86 8.94
CA PHE A 181 2.75 -5.29 7.76
C PHE A 181 3.11 -4.43 6.56
N SER A 182 3.45 -5.05 5.45
CA SER A 182 3.73 -4.35 4.21
C SER A 182 3.07 -4.99 3.01
N ILE A 183 2.75 -4.14 2.01
CA ILE A 183 2.25 -4.55 0.70
C ILE A 183 3.21 -4.08 -0.39
N LYS A 184 3.35 -4.90 -1.42
CA LYS A 184 4.17 -4.62 -2.61
C LYS A 184 3.37 -4.91 -3.86
N ILE A 185 3.25 -3.93 -4.73
CA ILE A 185 2.49 -4.01 -5.98
C ILE A 185 3.41 -3.69 -7.15
N GLN A 186 3.46 -4.61 -8.12
CA GLN A 186 4.14 -4.41 -9.40
C GLN A 186 3.17 -3.77 -10.41
N ILE A 187 3.65 -2.82 -11.22
CA ILE A 187 2.89 -2.15 -12.28
C ILE A 187 3.72 -2.17 -13.55
N ASN A 188 3.22 -2.86 -14.55
CA ASN A 188 3.82 -3.01 -15.87
C ASN A 188 3.15 -2.10 -16.89
#